data_4b8093e0707cbe9f2bb1825490cf8db7
#
_entry.id   4b8093e0707cbe9f2bb1825490cf8db7
#
_cell.length_a   1.000
_cell.length_b   1.000
_cell.length_c   1.000
_cell.angle_alpha   90.00
_cell.angle_beta   90.00
_cell.angle_gamma   90.00
#
_symmetry.space_group_name_H-M   'P 1'
#
loop_
_entity.id
_entity.type
_entity.pdbx_description
1 polymer ?
#
loop_
_entity_poly.entity_id
_entity_poly.type
_entity_poly.pdbx_seq_one_letter_code
_entity_poly.pdbx_strand_id
1 'polypeptide(L)'
;DVCSSDLMILTVDIGNTTMTMGLYTPEGVLQFRGSIKTDKNKTRDQIAIDLLDMFQLYQADIRDVTGAVVSSVVPPMTGAMADAIRQLSGVRPMIVGPGVKTGMNILAEVHNQLGADIVASSVAALQKYPQPIIVIDMGTATTLSYLGESTYKGCVIIPGVRIAVEALSGRAAELPHISLEEPPSIFGRSTIDAMRSGVLYGNAGMIDSMIQRMEEAARPVATVVMTGGNAALIQKYCKREILIDENLLLDGLYYLYQKNLDRRRKRGE
;
A
#
# COMPACT_ATOMS: atom_id res chain seq x y z
N ASP A 1 -17.14 4.54 -33.23
CA ASP A 1 -15.71 4.44 -32.84
C ASP A 1 -15.60 4.94 -31.41
N VAL A 2 -15.63 3.98 -30.44
CA VAL A 2 -15.26 4.27 -29.05
C VAL A 2 -13.78 4.60 -29.06
N CYS A 3 -13.45 5.85 -28.77
CA CYS A 3 -12.07 6.32 -28.76
C CYS A 3 -11.30 5.48 -27.75
N SER A 4 -10.12 4.98 -28.10
CA SER A 4 -9.25 4.13 -27.25
C SER A 4 -8.83 4.78 -25.92
N SER A 5 -9.25 6.04 -25.68
CA SER A 5 -9.01 6.84 -24.47
C SER A 5 -9.94 6.54 -23.30
N ASP A 6 -11.03 5.78 -23.52
CA ASP A 6 -12.14 5.67 -22.54
C ASP A 6 -12.09 4.35 -21.72
N LEU A 7 -11.05 3.55 -21.87
CA LEU A 7 -10.91 2.26 -21.19
C LEU A 7 -10.08 2.42 -19.93
N MET A 8 -10.71 2.64 -18.78
CA MET A 8 -9.99 2.88 -17.52
C MET A 8 -9.99 1.66 -16.59
N ILE A 9 -8.91 1.52 -15.81
CA ILE A 9 -8.74 0.46 -14.80
C ILE A 9 -8.69 1.10 -13.42
N LEU A 10 -9.68 0.76 -12.59
CA LEU A 10 -9.77 1.20 -11.21
C LEU A 10 -9.00 0.23 -10.29
N THR A 11 -8.04 0.75 -9.55
CA THR A 11 -7.34 0.02 -8.49
C THR A 11 -7.78 0.55 -7.13
N VAL A 12 -8.12 -0.34 -6.20
CA VAL A 12 -8.54 0.04 -4.84
C VAL A 12 -7.79 -0.83 -3.83
N ASP A 13 -7.17 -0.19 -2.86
CA ASP A 13 -6.64 -0.84 -1.67
C ASP A 13 -7.42 -0.41 -0.43
N ILE A 14 -7.93 -1.38 0.33
CA ILE A 14 -8.70 -1.15 1.55
C ILE A 14 -7.83 -1.57 2.75
N GLY A 15 -7.09 -0.60 3.28
CA GLY A 15 -6.34 -0.74 4.51
C GLY A 15 -7.21 -0.52 5.76
N ASN A 16 -6.69 -0.86 6.94
CA ASN A 16 -7.40 -0.67 8.21
C ASN A 16 -7.69 0.79 8.56
N THR A 17 -6.86 1.72 8.12
CA THR A 17 -6.96 3.16 8.44
C THR A 17 -7.38 3.99 7.24
N THR A 18 -6.88 3.65 6.06
CA THR A 18 -7.05 4.42 4.83
C THR A 18 -7.40 3.49 3.69
N MET A 19 -8.33 3.93 2.87
CA MET A 19 -8.67 3.32 1.59
C MET A 19 -8.07 4.20 0.50
N THR A 20 -7.24 3.61 -0.37
CA THR A 20 -6.56 4.33 -1.45
C THR A 20 -7.01 3.78 -2.79
N MET A 21 -7.26 4.67 -3.75
CA MET A 21 -7.67 4.31 -5.10
C MET A 21 -6.85 5.02 -6.15
N GLY A 22 -6.68 4.36 -7.28
CA GLY A 22 -6.03 4.90 -8.47
C GLY A 22 -6.79 4.55 -9.73
N LEU A 23 -6.84 5.47 -10.67
CA LEU A 23 -7.40 5.26 -11.99
C LEU A 23 -6.27 5.24 -13.02
N TYR A 24 -6.18 4.17 -13.79
CA TYR A 24 -5.13 3.95 -14.78
C TYR A 24 -5.70 3.87 -16.18
N THR A 25 -4.94 4.38 -17.16
CA THR A 25 -5.21 4.05 -18.56
C THR A 25 -4.82 2.59 -18.85
N PRO A 26 -5.25 2.02 -20.00
CA PRO A 26 -4.82 0.67 -20.40
C PRO A 26 -3.30 0.50 -20.54
N GLU A 27 -2.60 1.59 -20.82
CA GLU A 27 -1.13 1.63 -20.98
C GLU A 27 -0.40 1.75 -19.62
N GLY A 28 -1.14 1.91 -18.51
CA GLY A 28 -0.59 1.99 -17.17
C GLY A 28 -0.22 3.40 -16.69
N VAL A 29 -0.79 4.43 -17.33
CA VAL A 29 -0.59 5.80 -16.86
C VAL A 29 -1.63 6.11 -15.77
N LEU A 30 -1.14 6.48 -14.59
CA LEU A 30 -1.99 6.89 -13.47
C LEU A 30 -2.62 8.26 -13.76
N GLN A 31 -3.96 8.30 -13.83
CA GLN A 31 -4.73 9.52 -14.08
C GLN A 31 -5.00 10.30 -12.79
N PHE A 32 -5.41 9.59 -11.74
CA PHE A 32 -5.50 10.16 -10.41
C PHE A 32 -5.19 9.13 -9.33
N ARG A 33 -4.78 9.63 -8.18
CA ARG A 33 -4.69 8.90 -6.92
C ARG A 33 -5.47 9.65 -5.86
N GLY A 34 -6.33 8.95 -5.14
CA GLY A 34 -7.08 9.51 -4.04
C GLY A 34 -7.10 8.60 -2.83
N SER A 35 -7.32 9.18 -1.66
CA SER A 35 -7.40 8.41 -0.40
C SER A 35 -8.50 8.97 0.49
N ILE A 36 -9.24 8.07 1.11
CA ILE A 36 -10.26 8.39 2.12
C ILE A 36 -10.04 7.53 3.37
N LYS A 37 -10.58 7.99 4.49
CA LYS A 37 -10.51 7.24 5.74
C LYS A 37 -11.35 5.96 5.63
N THR A 38 -10.80 4.84 6.09
CA THR A 38 -11.53 3.58 6.21
C THR A 38 -12.54 3.68 7.35
N ASP A 39 -13.82 3.48 7.04
CA ASP A 39 -14.88 3.30 8.02
C ASP A 39 -15.57 1.95 7.78
N LYS A 40 -15.34 1.01 8.71
CA LYS A 40 -15.82 -0.38 8.61
C LYS A 40 -17.34 -0.52 8.69
N ASN A 41 -18.05 0.56 9.11
CA ASN A 41 -19.49 0.57 9.26
C ASN A 41 -20.22 1.12 8.03
N LYS A 42 -19.49 1.59 6.99
CA LYS A 42 -20.12 2.10 5.77
C LYS A 42 -20.88 1.02 5.03
N THR A 43 -22.08 1.36 4.65
CA THR A 43 -22.91 0.54 3.74
C THR A 43 -22.38 0.60 2.31
N ARG A 44 -22.80 -0.33 1.46
CA ARG A 44 -22.54 -0.28 0.02
C ARG A 44 -22.84 1.08 -0.61
N ASP A 45 -24.01 1.65 -0.28
CA ASP A 45 -24.46 2.91 -0.90
C ASP A 45 -23.60 4.11 -0.43
N GLN A 46 -23.13 4.13 0.82
CA GLN A 46 -22.17 5.13 1.30
C GLN A 46 -20.80 5.00 0.58
N ILE A 47 -20.32 3.77 0.34
CA ILE A 47 -19.12 3.55 -0.45
C ILE A 47 -19.31 3.99 -1.90
N ALA A 48 -20.50 3.76 -2.48
CA ALA A 48 -20.83 4.22 -3.83
C ALA A 48 -20.80 5.76 -3.93
N ILE A 49 -21.30 6.46 -2.90
CA ILE A 49 -21.23 7.93 -2.82
C ILE A 49 -19.76 8.38 -2.73
N ASP A 50 -18.96 7.76 -1.84
CA ASP A 50 -17.52 8.08 -1.75
C ASP A 50 -16.80 7.92 -3.09
N LEU A 51 -17.10 6.85 -3.85
CA LEU A 51 -16.53 6.63 -5.17
C LEU A 51 -16.94 7.73 -6.16
N LEU A 52 -18.23 8.07 -6.21
CA LEU A 52 -18.73 9.15 -7.08
C LEU A 52 -18.07 10.48 -6.75
N ASP A 53 -18.00 10.84 -5.47
CA ASP A 53 -17.36 12.08 -5.00
C ASP A 53 -15.88 12.13 -5.40
N MET A 54 -15.16 11.00 -5.27
CA MET A 54 -13.75 10.91 -5.68
C MET A 54 -13.59 11.10 -7.19
N PHE A 55 -14.41 10.43 -7.99
CA PHE A 55 -14.38 10.59 -9.44
C PHE A 55 -14.71 12.02 -9.86
N GLN A 56 -15.72 12.62 -9.23
CA GLN A 56 -16.08 14.03 -9.47
C GLN A 56 -14.95 14.99 -9.09
N LEU A 57 -14.28 14.77 -7.93
CA LEU A 57 -13.16 15.58 -7.46
C LEU A 57 -12.01 15.62 -8.46
N TYR A 58 -11.74 14.49 -9.10
CA TYR A 58 -10.66 14.35 -10.09
C TYR A 58 -11.12 14.50 -11.54
N GLN A 59 -12.38 14.96 -11.77
CA GLN A 59 -12.96 15.21 -13.09
C GLN A 59 -12.92 13.98 -14.01
N ALA A 60 -13.12 12.79 -13.44
CA ALA A 60 -13.19 11.50 -14.14
C ALA A 60 -14.62 10.96 -14.10
N ASP A 61 -14.96 10.08 -15.05
CA ASP A 61 -16.27 9.41 -15.08
C ASP A 61 -16.10 7.92 -14.69
N ILE A 62 -16.83 7.49 -13.68
CA ILE A 62 -16.79 6.10 -13.25
C ILE A 62 -17.36 5.13 -14.31
N ARG A 63 -18.14 5.63 -15.27
CA ARG A 63 -18.68 4.84 -16.39
C ARG A 63 -17.61 4.46 -17.41
N ASP A 64 -16.47 5.15 -17.43
CA ASP A 64 -15.32 4.82 -18.28
C ASP A 64 -14.49 3.65 -17.72
N VAL A 65 -14.78 3.23 -16.48
CA VAL A 65 -14.12 2.09 -15.85
C VAL A 65 -14.58 0.80 -16.52
N THR A 66 -13.65 0.11 -17.18
CA THR A 66 -13.86 -1.18 -17.87
C THR A 66 -13.18 -2.34 -17.17
N GLY A 67 -12.36 -2.04 -16.18
CA GLY A 67 -11.70 -3.02 -15.34
C GLY A 67 -11.50 -2.51 -13.93
N ALA A 68 -11.55 -3.41 -12.94
CA ALA A 68 -11.29 -3.03 -11.56
C ALA A 68 -10.59 -4.14 -10.79
N VAL A 69 -9.74 -3.76 -9.84
CA VAL A 69 -9.05 -4.67 -8.92
C VAL A 69 -9.07 -4.10 -7.51
N VAL A 70 -9.36 -4.96 -6.55
CA VAL A 70 -9.48 -4.59 -5.14
C VAL A 70 -8.53 -5.46 -4.31
N SER A 71 -7.65 -4.82 -3.56
CA SER A 71 -6.93 -5.38 -2.42
C SER A 71 -7.65 -4.99 -1.14
N SER A 72 -7.73 -5.88 -0.17
CA SER A 72 -8.36 -5.56 1.10
C SER A 72 -7.81 -6.41 2.23
N VAL A 73 -7.50 -5.76 3.34
CA VAL A 73 -7.24 -6.38 4.64
C VAL A 73 -8.41 -6.15 5.62
N VAL A 74 -9.58 -5.71 5.09
CA VAL A 74 -10.81 -5.42 5.84
C VAL A 74 -11.98 -6.21 5.23
N PRO A 75 -12.14 -7.50 5.54
CA PRO A 75 -13.11 -8.39 4.92
C PRO A 75 -14.55 -7.84 4.84
N PRO A 76 -15.10 -7.17 5.88
CA PRO A 76 -16.46 -6.63 5.81
C PRO A 76 -16.69 -5.61 4.70
N MET A 77 -15.64 -4.85 4.33
CA MET A 77 -15.72 -3.81 3.29
C MET A 77 -15.49 -4.35 1.88
N THR A 78 -14.85 -5.51 1.74
CA THR A 78 -14.49 -6.05 0.42
C THR A 78 -15.72 -6.30 -0.46
N GLY A 79 -16.76 -6.93 0.10
CA GLY A 79 -18.01 -7.17 -0.60
C GLY A 79 -18.75 -5.89 -0.95
N ALA A 80 -18.88 -4.99 0.02
CA ALA A 80 -19.56 -3.71 -0.19
C ALA A 80 -18.88 -2.84 -1.26
N MET A 81 -17.54 -2.81 -1.29
CA MET A 81 -16.77 -2.13 -2.33
C MET A 81 -16.97 -2.77 -3.71
N ALA A 82 -16.94 -4.10 -3.78
CA ALA A 82 -17.15 -4.82 -5.04
C ALA A 82 -18.56 -4.55 -5.62
N ASP A 83 -19.57 -4.53 -4.76
CA ASP A 83 -20.95 -4.25 -5.15
C ASP A 83 -21.14 -2.78 -5.55
N ALA A 84 -20.49 -1.83 -4.85
CA ALA A 84 -20.52 -0.42 -5.21
C ALA A 84 -19.87 -0.16 -6.59
N ILE A 85 -18.69 -0.73 -6.84
CA ILE A 85 -18.03 -0.63 -8.16
C ILE A 85 -18.96 -1.20 -9.25
N ARG A 86 -19.52 -2.39 -9.03
CA ARG A 86 -20.43 -3.03 -9.99
C ARG A 86 -21.68 -2.21 -10.25
N GLN A 87 -22.24 -1.61 -9.21
CA GLN A 87 -23.43 -0.76 -9.33
C GLN A 87 -23.19 0.49 -10.20
N LEU A 88 -22.00 1.11 -10.06
CA LEU A 88 -21.68 2.37 -10.71
C LEU A 88 -21.12 2.20 -12.13
N SER A 89 -20.25 1.20 -12.33
CA SER A 89 -19.55 0.99 -13.61
C SER A 89 -20.04 -0.22 -14.41
N GLY A 90 -20.86 -1.10 -13.81
CA GLY A 90 -21.21 -2.40 -14.40
C GLY A 90 -20.09 -3.45 -14.31
N VAL A 91 -18.90 -3.09 -13.87
CA VAL A 91 -17.71 -3.97 -13.83
C VAL A 91 -17.67 -4.76 -12.54
N ARG A 92 -17.42 -6.07 -12.65
CA ARG A 92 -17.11 -6.93 -11.49
C ARG A 92 -15.62 -6.86 -11.19
N PRO A 93 -15.20 -6.30 -10.04
CA PRO A 93 -13.77 -6.16 -9.73
C PRO A 93 -13.11 -7.53 -9.48
N MET A 94 -11.83 -7.63 -9.82
CA MET A 94 -10.97 -8.71 -9.37
C MET A 94 -10.58 -8.47 -7.91
N ILE A 95 -10.82 -9.45 -7.04
CA ILE A 95 -10.36 -9.38 -5.65
C ILE A 95 -9.01 -10.09 -5.55
N VAL A 96 -8.01 -9.40 -5.03
CA VAL A 96 -6.67 -9.98 -4.80
C VAL A 96 -6.76 -10.98 -3.65
N GLY A 97 -6.38 -12.21 -3.92
CA GLY A 97 -6.44 -13.30 -2.96
C GLY A 97 -5.87 -14.60 -3.51
N PRO A 98 -6.07 -15.73 -2.82
CA PRO A 98 -5.59 -17.02 -3.26
C PRO A 98 -6.00 -17.35 -4.69
N GLY A 99 -5.03 -17.78 -5.52
CA GLY A 99 -5.26 -18.13 -6.91
C GLY A 99 -5.11 -17.00 -7.93
N VAL A 100 -4.86 -15.76 -7.51
CA VAL A 100 -4.42 -14.68 -8.40
C VAL A 100 -2.98 -14.96 -8.86
N LYS A 101 -2.73 -14.86 -10.16
CA LYS A 101 -1.39 -15.01 -10.72
C LYS A 101 -0.55 -13.77 -10.40
N THR A 102 0.47 -13.94 -9.59
CA THR A 102 1.39 -12.86 -9.22
C THR A 102 2.59 -12.75 -10.17
N GLY A 103 3.01 -13.88 -10.75
CA GLY A 103 4.28 -13.99 -11.48
C GLY A 103 5.51 -13.97 -10.57
N MET A 104 5.30 -14.06 -9.27
CA MET A 104 6.30 -14.12 -8.23
C MET A 104 6.18 -15.48 -7.53
N ASN A 105 7.32 -16.10 -7.22
CA ASN A 105 7.35 -17.26 -6.36
C ASN A 105 7.16 -16.80 -4.91
N ILE A 106 6.36 -17.53 -4.15
CA ILE A 106 6.16 -17.28 -2.71
C ILE A 106 6.54 -18.55 -1.99
N LEU A 107 7.40 -18.47 -0.96
CA LEU A 107 7.75 -19.64 -0.17
C LEU A 107 6.50 -20.21 0.51
N ALA A 108 6.37 -21.54 0.48
CA ALA A 108 5.13 -22.25 0.84
C ALA A 108 4.59 -21.92 2.25
N GLU A 109 5.48 -21.65 3.21
CA GLU A 109 5.11 -21.30 4.59
C GLU A 109 4.34 -19.98 4.72
N VAL A 110 4.44 -19.10 3.71
CA VAL A 110 3.85 -17.74 3.73
C VAL A 110 2.67 -17.61 2.77
N HIS A 111 2.48 -18.57 1.86
CA HIS A 111 1.60 -18.42 0.69
C HIS A 111 0.13 -18.10 1.04
N ASN A 112 -0.40 -18.68 2.11
CA ASN A 112 -1.79 -18.49 2.53
C ASN A 112 -2.00 -17.38 3.56
N GLN A 113 -0.91 -16.75 4.04
CA GLN A 113 -0.96 -15.73 5.09
C GLN A 113 -0.51 -14.35 4.61
N LEU A 114 0.00 -14.26 3.37
CA LEU A 114 0.52 -13.01 2.84
C LEU A 114 -0.62 -12.04 2.51
N GLY A 115 -0.57 -10.85 3.07
CA GLY A 115 -1.53 -9.78 2.80
C GLY A 115 -1.56 -9.40 1.32
N ALA A 116 -2.74 -9.06 0.82
CA ALA A 116 -2.92 -8.68 -0.58
C ALA A 116 -2.14 -7.40 -0.95
N ASP A 117 -1.99 -6.49 -0.01
CA ASP A 117 -1.18 -5.28 -0.05
C ASP A 117 0.31 -5.59 -0.24
N ILE A 118 0.85 -6.53 0.55
CA ILE A 118 2.24 -6.99 0.43
C ILE A 118 2.48 -7.65 -0.94
N VAL A 119 1.53 -8.47 -1.40
CA VAL A 119 1.62 -9.09 -2.73
C VAL A 119 1.66 -8.04 -3.82
N ALA A 120 0.76 -7.05 -3.78
CA ALA A 120 0.71 -5.99 -4.79
C ALA A 120 2.00 -5.16 -4.81
N SER A 121 2.45 -4.65 -3.67
CA SER A 121 3.69 -3.86 -3.57
C SER A 121 4.91 -4.66 -4.01
N SER A 122 4.97 -5.97 -3.69
CA SER A 122 6.05 -6.86 -4.13
C SER A 122 6.07 -7.05 -5.65
N VAL A 123 4.90 -7.25 -6.26
CA VAL A 123 4.78 -7.40 -7.72
C VAL A 123 5.24 -6.12 -8.43
N ALA A 124 4.82 -4.94 -7.94
CA ALA A 124 5.28 -3.68 -8.49
C ALA A 124 6.80 -3.51 -8.37
N ALA A 125 7.34 -3.79 -7.20
CA ALA A 125 8.78 -3.67 -6.95
C ALA A 125 9.60 -4.54 -7.91
N LEU A 126 9.18 -5.79 -8.13
CA LEU A 126 9.84 -6.70 -9.07
C LEU A 126 9.77 -6.25 -10.53
N GLN A 127 8.75 -5.46 -10.91
CA GLN A 127 8.61 -4.91 -12.27
C GLN A 127 9.43 -3.63 -12.47
N LYS A 128 9.58 -2.82 -11.42
CA LYS A 128 10.13 -1.46 -11.50
C LYS A 128 11.61 -1.36 -11.13
N TYR A 129 12.12 -2.26 -10.28
CA TYR A 129 13.43 -2.08 -9.64
C TYR A 129 14.37 -3.28 -9.81
N PRO A 130 15.71 -3.01 -9.84
CA PRO A 130 16.72 -4.07 -9.83
C PRO A 130 16.66 -4.91 -8.57
N GLN A 131 16.78 -6.24 -8.73
CA GLN A 131 16.80 -7.23 -7.65
C GLN A 131 18.22 -7.50 -7.14
N PRO A 132 18.42 -7.90 -5.86
CA PRO A 132 17.40 -8.12 -4.82
C PRO A 132 16.86 -6.80 -4.28
N ILE A 133 15.64 -6.83 -3.70
CA ILE A 133 14.90 -5.65 -3.27
C ILE A 133 14.44 -5.83 -1.83
N ILE A 134 14.54 -4.76 -1.03
CA ILE A 134 13.75 -4.63 0.19
C ILE A 134 12.64 -3.64 -0.05
N VAL A 135 11.38 -4.07 0.12
CA VAL A 135 10.19 -3.21 0.07
C VAL A 135 9.78 -2.89 1.49
N ILE A 136 9.68 -1.60 1.80
CA ILE A 136 9.25 -1.09 3.10
C ILE A 136 7.90 -0.42 2.91
N ASP A 137 6.86 -0.89 3.61
CA ASP A 137 5.56 -0.23 3.66
C ASP A 137 5.34 0.36 5.05
N MET A 138 5.17 1.68 5.11
CA MET A 138 4.96 2.44 6.33
C MET A 138 3.47 2.79 6.53
N GLY A 139 2.66 1.76 6.61
CA GLY A 139 1.22 1.83 6.85
C GLY A 139 0.82 1.81 8.33
N THR A 140 -0.31 1.16 8.62
CA THR A 140 -0.80 0.87 9.99
C THR A 140 0.21 0.02 10.75
N ALA A 141 0.75 -1.01 10.13
CA ALA A 141 2.00 -1.67 10.49
C ALA A 141 3.12 -1.17 9.57
N THR A 142 4.37 -1.23 10.01
CA THR A 142 5.52 -1.11 9.11
C THR A 142 6.00 -2.51 8.76
N THR A 143 6.06 -2.82 7.47
CA THR A 143 6.56 -4.11 6.98
C THR A 143 7.82 -3.92 6.16
N LEU A 144 8.77 -4.84 6.28
CA LEU A 144 9.96 -4.92 5.44
C LEU A 144 9.98 -6.28 4.78
N SER A 145 9.81 -6.32 3.46
CA SER A 145 9.75 -7.55 2.65
C SER A 145 11.01 -7.72 1.82
N TYR A 146 11.62 -8.91 1.85
CA TYR A 146 12.78 -9.21 1.03
C TYR A 146 12.39 -10.00 -0.22
N LEU A 147 12.77 -9.47 -1.39
CA LEU A 147 12.55 -10.04 -2.71
C LEU A 147 13.88 -10.35 -3.39
N GLY A 148 14.02 -11.54 -3.91
CA GLY A 148 15.22 -11.93 -4.68
C GLY A 148 14.92 -13.08 -5.63
N GLU A 149 15.46 -13.04 -6.84
CA GLU A 149 15.26 -14.07 -7.87
C GLU A 149 13.77 -14.29 -8.18
N SER A 150 13.03 -13.18 -8.33
CA SER A 150 11.57 -13.19 -8.52
C SER A 150 10.81 -13.98 -7.44
N THR A 151 11.40 -14.10 -6.24
CA THR A 151 10.85 -14.85 -5.10
C THR A 151 10.65 -13.93 -3.91
N TYR A 152 9.48 -13.98 -3.31
CA TYR A 152 9.21 -13.42 -1.99
C TYR A 152 9.80 -14.37 -0.94
N LYS A 153 10.82 -13.90 -0.20
CA LYS A 153 11.57 -14.74 0.76
C LYS A 153 11.05 -14.62 2.19
N GLY A 154 10.35 -13.55 2.52
CA GLY A 154 9.77 -13.30 3.82
C GLY A 154 9.69 -11.83 4.17
N CYS A 155 9.14 -11.52 5.34
CA CYS A 155 9.04 -10.15 5.83
C CYS A 155 9.27 -10.05 7.35
N VAL A 156 9.46 -8.81 7.78
CA VAL A 156 9.40 -8.39 9.18
C VAL A 156 8.22 -7.45 9.33
N ILE A 157 7.45 -7.60 10.39
CA ILE A 157 6.29 -6.76 10.71
C ILE A 157 6.53 -6.12 12.08
N ILE A 158 6.43 -4.80 12.13
CA ILE A 158 6.62 -4.00 13.32
C ILE A 158 5.48 -2.98 13.48
N PRO A 159 5.25 -2.47 14.70
CA PRO A 159 4.22 -1.45 14.89
C PRO A 159 4.48 -0.24 13.98
N GLY A 160 3.43 0.21 13.29
CA GLY A 160 3.52 1.44 12.50
C GLY A 160 3.72 2.67 13.40
N VAL A 161 4.26 3.72 12.82
CA VAL A 161 4.66 4.96 13.52
C VAL A 161 3.51 5.53 14.37
N ARG A 162 2.30 5.62 13.82
CA ARG A 162 1.13 6.16 14.53
C ARG A 162 0.70 5.28 15.68
N ILE A 163 0.64 3.96 15.49
CA ILE A 163 0.30 3.01 16.57
C ILE A 163 1.29 3.12 17.71
N ALA A 164 2.59 3.23 17.42
CA ALA A 164 3.62 3.38 18.43
C ALA A 164 3.44 4.67 19.25
N VAL A 165 3.14 5.80 18.59
CA VAL A 165 2.86 7.09 19.27
C VAL A 165 1.59 7.00 20.10
N GLU A 166 0.50 6.49 19.55
CA GLU A 166 -0.79 6.34 20.26
C GLU A 166 -0.66 5.42 21.46
N ALA A 167 0.07 4.31 21.34
CA ALA A 167 0.31 3.39 22.44
C ALA A 167 1.13 4.05 23.57
N LEU A 168 2.13 4.87 23.21
CA LEU A 168 2.95 5.60 24.18
C LEU A 168 2.12 6.65 24.91
N SER A 169 1.38 7.51 24.20
CA SER A 169 0.53 8.55 24.77
C SER A 169 -0.67 7.99 25.57
N GLY A 170 -1.22 6.85 25.11
CA GLY A 170 -2.37 6.24 25.79
C GLY A 170 -2.04 5.41 27.03
N ARG A 171 -0.76 5.03 27.23
CA ARG A 171 -0.34 4.18 28.36
C ARG A 171 0.57 4.88 29.37
N ALA A 172 1.20 5.99 29.01
CA ALA A 172 2.03 6.79 29.89
C ALA A 172 1.25 8.04 30.30
N ALA A 173 0.81 8.10 31.55
CA ALA A 173 -0.13 9.12 32.05
C ALA A 173 0.34 10.58 31.85
N GLU A 174 1.65 10.81 31.77
CA GLU A 174 2.23 12.15 31.63
C GLU A 174 2.65 12.50 30.19
N LEU A 175 2.52 11.56 29.24
CA LEU A 175 2.90 11.81 27.86
C LEU A 175 1.70 12.32 27.03
N PRO A 176 1.80 13.53 26.44
CA PRO A 176 0.70 14.09 25.68
C PRO A 176 0.52 13.41 24.32
N HIS A 177 -0.63 13.60 23.71
CA HIS A 177 -0.80 13.34 22.28
C HIS A 177 0.01 14.36 21.49
N ILE A 178 0.80 13.86 20.52
CA ILE A 178 1.65 14.69 19.69
C ILE A 178 1.31 14.55 18.21
N SER A 179 1.52 15.63 17.45
CA SER A 179 1.63 15.60 15.99
C SER A 179 3.04 15.16 15.59
N LEU A 180 3.15 14.42 14.47
CA LEU A 180 4.44 14.04 13.88
C LEU A 180 5.00 15.21 13.08
N GLU A 181 5.79 16.04 13.74
CA GLU A 181 6.51 17.17 13.16
C GLU A 181 8.01 16.99 13.38
N GLU A 182 8.83 17.67 12.56
CA GLU A 182 10.28 17.60 12.67
C GLU A 182 10.75 18.19 14.02
N PRO A 183 11.50 17.43 14.82
CA PRO A 183 12.06 17.96 16.06
C PRO A 183 13.23 18.91 15.76
N PRO A 184 13.48 19.91 16.61
CA PRO A 184 14.58 20.86 16.41
C PRO A 184 15.97 20.18 16.42
N SER A 185 16.11 19.07 17.11
CA SER A 185 17.32 18.24 17.16
C SER A 185 17.00 16.82 17.65
N ILE A 186 18.00 15.93 17.57
CA ILE A 186 17.90 14.59 18.15
C ILE A 186 17.70 14.62 19.68
N PHE A 187 18.20 15.64 20.34
CA PHE A 187 17.97 15.87 21.78
C PHE A 187 16.76 16.77 22.00
N GLY A 188 15.61 16.20 22.32
CA GLY A 188 14.42 16.95 22.72
C GLY A 188 14.62 17.67 24.05
N ARG A 189 14.32 18.97 24.08
CA ARG A 189 14.40 19.80 25.31
C ARG A 189 13.05 19.95 26.02
N SER A 190 11.98 19.52 25.37
CA SER A 190 10.64 19.37 25.94
C SER A 190 10.18 17.93 25.79
N THR A 191 9.15 17.49 26.55
CA THR A 191 8.55 16.17 26.41
C THR A 191 8.07 15.92 24.98
N ILE A 192 7.45 16.92 24.35
CA ILE A 192 6.94 16.83 22.97
C ILE A 192 8.10 16.61 21.99
N ASP A 193 9.18 17.42 22.09
CA ASP A 193 10.33 17.27 21.18
C ASP A 193 11.08 15.97 21.42
N ALA A 194 11.18 15.52 22.67
CA ALA A 194 11.79 14.24 23.00
C ALA A 194 10.99 13.07 22.40
N MET A 195 9.64 13.12 22.47
CA MET A 195 8.78 12.13 21.84
C MET A 195 8.91 12.16 20.31
N ARG A 196 8.86 13.35 19.68
CA ARG A 196 9.05 13.51 18.22
C ARG A 196 10.40 12.95 17.77
N SER A 197 11.47 13.32 18.48
CA SER A 197 12.81 12.83 18.19
C SER A 197 12.90 11.31 18.32
N GLY A 198 12.41 10.74 19.41
CA GLY A 198 12.39 9.30 19.62
C GLY A 198 11.63 8.55 18.54
N VAL A 199 10.50 9.09 18.08
CA VAL A 199 9.70 8.49 17.01
C VAL A 199 10.42 8.56 15.66
N LEU A 200 10.93 9.73 15.26
CA LEU A 200 11.49 9.90 13.92
C LEU A 200 12.85 9.23 13.79
N TYR A 201 13.81 9.56 14.67
CA TYR A 201 15.14 8.96 14.65
C TYR A 201 15.12 7.48 15.06
N GLY A 202 14.21 7.10 15.99
CA GLY A 202 14.05 5.72 16.41
C GLY A 202 13.56 4.82 15.28
N ASN A 203 12.52 5.24 14.54
CA ASN A 203 12.02 4.48 13.38
C ASN A 203 13.07 4.41 12.27
N ALA A 204 13.76 5.51 11.96
CA ALA A 204 14.82 5.53 10.96
C ALA A 204 15.97 4.58 11.34
N GLY A 205 16.45 4.66 12.59
CA GLY A 205 17.52 3.77 13.07
C GLY A 205 17.11 2.29 13.08
N MET A 206 15.86 2.01 13.40
CA MET A 206 15.29 0.67 13.31
C MET A 206 15.26 0.17 11.85
N ILE A 207 14.81 0.99 10.90
CA ILE A 207 14.78 0.65 9.48
C ILE A 207 16.19 0.37 8.97
N ASP A 208 17.15 1.26 9.23
CA ASP A 208 18.56 1.08 8.82
C ASP A 208 19.14 -0.22 9.36
N SER A 209 18.91 -0.52 10.66
CA SER A 209 19.38 -1.75 11.29
C SER A 209 18.69 -2.99 10.71
N MET A 210 17.39 -2.93 10.42
CA MET A 210 16.67 -4.06 9.84
C MET A 210 17.11 -4.36 8.41
N ILE A 211 17.34 -3.33 7.59
CA ILE A 211 17.91 -3.49 6.25
C ILE A 211 19.25 -4.24 6.35
N GLN A 212 20.17 -3.75 7.21
CA GLN A 212 21.47 -4.39 7.41
C GLN A 212 21.34 -5.86 7.82
N ARG A 213 20.50 -6.18 8.81
CA ARG A 213 20.27 -7.56 9.28
C ARG A 213 19.67 -8.46 8.21
N MET A 214 18.78 -7.95 7.38
CA MET A 214 18.20 -8.70 6.24
C MET A 214 19.26 -8.97 5.17
N GLU A 215 20.15 -8.01 4.89
CA GLU A 215 21.28 -8.18 3.98
C GLU A 215 22.29 -9.21 4.51
N GLU A 216 22.61 -9.19 5.80
CA GLU A 216 23.48 -10.17 6.47
C GLU A 216 22.88 -11.58 6.43
N ALA A 217 21.57 -11.71 6.61
CA ALA A 217 20.87 -13.00 6.60
C ALA A 217 20.69 -13.60 5.20
N ALA A 218 20.72 -12.78 4.15
CA ALA A 218 20.51 -13.20 2.77
C ALA A 218 21.71 -12.78 1.89
N ARG A 219 21.64 -11.57 1.33
CA ARG A 219 22.71 -10.91 0.58
C ARG A 219 22.39 -9.41 0.45
N PRO A 220 23.38 -8.56 0.13
CA PRO A 220 23.16 -7.15 -0.14
C PRO A 220 22.10 -6.94 -1.23
N VAL A 221 21.23 -5.94 -1.03
CA VAL A 221 20.17 -5.61 -1.99
C VAL A 221 20.63 -4.54 -2.98
N ALA A 222 20.14 -4.64 -4.20
CA ALA A 222 20.36 -3.64 -5.24
C ALA A 222 19.46 -2.41 -5.01
N THR A 223 18.27 -2.61 -4.39
CA THR A 223 17.29 -1.56 -4.19
C THR A 223 16.63 -1.67 -2.82
N VAL A 224 16.47 -0.52 -2.17
CA VAL A 224 15.54 -0.36 -1.04
C VAL A 224 14.49 0.65 -1.48
N VAL A 225 13.23 0.24 -1.50
CA VAL A 225 12.09 1.11 -1.86
C VAL A 225 11.11 1.18 -0.69
N MET A 226 10.61 2.39 -0.44
CA MET A 226 9.69 2.67 0.67
C MET A 226 8.41 3.31 0.15
N THR A 227 7.29 2.87 0.69
CA THR A 227 5.94 3.38 0.41
C THR A 227 5.17 3.59 1.71
N GLY A 228 3.94 4.07 1.61
CA GLY A 228 3.06 4.31 2.77
C GLY A 228 3.06 5.76 3.27
N GLY A 229 2.05 6.10 4.06
CA GLY A 229 1.75 7.49 4.42
C GLY A 229 2.80 8.20 5.30
N ASN A 230 3.70 7.46 5.95
CA ASN A 230 4.78 8.02 6.77
C ASN A 230 6.16 7.89 6.09
N ALA A 231 6.22 7.36 4.87
CA ALA A 231 7.47 7.05 4.17
C ALA A 231 8.36 8.28 3.98
N ALA A 232 7.84 9.33 3.36
CA ALA A 232 8.59 10.55 3.09
C ALA A 232 9.08 11.28 4.35
N LEU A 233 8.35 11.15 5.47
CA LEU A 233 8.75 11.74 6.74
C LEU A 233 9.94 10.99 7.36
N ILE A 234 9.87 9.66 7.43
CA ILE A 234 10.89 8.83 8.10
C ILE A 234 12.16 8.69 7.25
N GLN A 235 12.01 8.59 5.92
CA GLN A 235 13.14 8.43 4.99
C GLN A 235 14.21 9.51 5.16
N LYS A 236 13.83 10.74 5.48
CA LYS A 236 14.74 11.87 5.72
C LYS A 236 15.76 11.63 6.83
N TYR A 237 15.43 10.76 7.80
CA TYR A 237 16.26 10.43 8.96
C TYR A 237 17.03 9.13 8.80
N CYS A 238 16.77 8.36 7.74
CA CYS A 238 17.48 7.14 7.43
C CYS A 238 18.88 7.45 6.89
N LYS A 239 19.85 6.60 7.23
CA LYS A 239 21.24 6.69 6.71
C LYS A 239 21.38 5.93 5.39
N ARG A 240 20.59 4.88 5.21
CA ARG A 240 20.54 4.12 3.96
C ARG A 240 19.85 4.92 2.88
N GLU A 241 20.37 4.86 1.66
CA GLU A 241 19.66 5.37 0.49
C GLU A 241 18.40 4.54 0.26
N ILE A 242 17.25 5.21 0.23
CA ILE A 242 15.93 4.60 0.10
C ILE A 242 15.13 5.38 -0.92
N LEU A 243 14.61 4.70 -1.93
CA LEU A 243 13.73 5.28 -2.93
C LEU A 243 12.31 5.39 -2.36
N ILE A 244 11.65 6.51 -2.59
CA ILE A 244 10.22 6.67 -2.25
C ILE A 244 9.38 6.39 -3.49
N ASP A 245 8.42 5.49 -3.37
CA ASP A 245 7.42 5.20 -4.38
C ASP A 245 6.03 5.15 -3.77
N GLU A 246 5.35 6.26 -3.82
CA GLU A 246 4.03 6.41 -3.21
C GLU A 246 2.95 5.59 -3.92
N ASN A 247 3.14 5.26 -5.19
CA ASN A 247 2.18 4.54 -6.02
C ASN A 247 2.43 3.03 -6.08
N LEU A 248 3.47 2.54 -5.39
CA LEU A 248 3.96 1.17 -5.51
C LEU A 248 2.84 0.12 -5.36
N LEU A 249 1.96 0.30 -4.38
CA LEU A 249 0.85 -0.62 -4.14
C LEU A 249 -0.19 -0.58 -5.28
N LEU A 250 -0.59 0.63 -5.71
CA LEU A 250 -1.58 0.80 -6.78
C LEU A 250 -1.05 0.31 -8.13
N ASP A 251 0.23 0.58 -8.44
CA ASP A 251 0.89 0.04 -9.61
C ASP A 251 0.91 -1.50 -9.58
N GLY A 252 1.14 -2.08 -8.40
CA GLY A 252 1.10 -3.52 -8.21
C GLY A 252 -0.28 -4.12 -8.47
N LEU A 253 -1.34 -3.45 -8.03
CA LEU A 253 -2.71 -3.85 -8.33
C LEU A 253 -2.97 -3.79 -9.84
N TYR A 254 -2.53 -2.74 -10.51
CA TYR A 254 -2.63 -2.62 -11.96
C TYR A 254 -1.89 -3.78 -12.66
N TYR A 255 -0.65 -4.09 -12.29
CA TYR A 255 0.10 -5.21 -12.88
C TYR A 255 -0.55 -6.55 -12.60
N LEU A 256 -1.08 -6.77 -11.41
CA LEU A 256 -1.84 -7.97 -11.09
C LEU A 256 -3.09 -8.10 -11.96
N TYR A 257 -3.83 -7.01 -12.16
CA TYR A 257 -4.99 -6.99 -13.04
C TYR A 257 -4.61 -7.39 -14.47
N GLN A 258 -3.62 -6.72 -15.06
CA GLN A 258 -3.14 -7.01 -16.41
C GLN A 258 -2.73 -8.48 -16.58
N LYS A 259 -1.97 -9.02 -15.63
CA LYS A 259 -1.51 -10.42 -15.66
C LYS A 259 -2.64 -11.46 -15.59
N ASN A 260 -3.81 -11.07 -15.11
CA ASN A 260 -4.96 -11.96 -14.95
C ASN A 260 -6.08 -11.71 -15.98
N LEU A 261 -5.95 -10.73 -16.86
CA LEU A 261 -6.96 -10.36 -17.87
C LEU A 261 -7.41 -11.54 -18.74
N ASP A 262 -6.49 -12.31 -19.30
CA ASP A 262 -6.79 -13.42 -20.20
C ASP A 262 -7.61 -14.52 -19.52
N ARG A 263 -7.36 -14.73 -18.22
CA ARG A 263 -8.11 -15.70 -17.42
C ARG A 263 -9.53 -15.24 -17.17
N ARG A 264 -9.74 -13.95 -16.96
CA ARG A 264 -11.06 -13.34 -16.75
C ARG A 264 -11.89 -13.40 -18.03
N ARG A 265 -11.32 -13.01 -19.17
CA ARG A 265 -11.97 -13.14 -20.49
C ARG A 265 -12.44 -14.56 -20.78
N LYS A 266 -11.64 -15.58 -20.41
CA LYS A 266 -12.01 -16.99 -20.59
C LYS A 266 -13.11 -17.46 -19.63
N ARG A 267 -13.34 -16.77 -18.50
CA ARG A 267 -14.38 -17.07 -17.52
C ARG A 267 -15.66 -16.26 -17.71
N GLY A 268 -15.69 -15.31 -18.63
CA GLY A 268 -16.82 -14.40 -18.86
C GLY A 268 -17.01 -13.41 -17.70
N GLU A 269 -15.95 -13.07 -16.99
CA GLU A 269 -15.94 -12.15 -15.82
C GLU A 269 -15.49 -10.74 -16.24
#